data_bbbc928239a90b458db83ccddb167cf0
#
_entry.id   bbbc928239a90b458db83ccddb167cf0
#
_cell.length_a   1.000
_cell.length_b   1.000
_cell.length_c   1.000
_cell.angle_alpha   90.00
_cell.angle_beta   90.00
_cell.angle_gamma   90.00
#
_symmetry.space_group_name_H-M   'P 1'
#
loop_
_entity.id
_entity.type
_entity.pdbx_description
1 polymer ?
#
loop_
_entity_poly.entity_id
_entity_poly.type
_entity_poly.pdbx_seq_one_letter_code
_entity_poly.pdbx_strand_id
1 'polypeptide(L)'
;MDKNFLGSWDIPDDEDLVLTIASVEQNEVQNQQGKEIKLTLHFKEDYKPLIMNATNCDRINSAYGSPKVETWIGKRIALTTEKVPAFGSVKDAVRIRPYPPRETEAYCEECKNKIERHGDYSVNKIVQLSRAKYKKCLCWDCSMKAKEAE
;
A
#
# COMPACT_ATOMS: atom_id res chain seq x y z
N MET A 1 7.07 20.54 -3.08
CA MET A 1 6.67 19.14 -2.89
C MET A 1 6.19 18.97 -1.44
N ASP A 2 4.96 18.55 -1.27
CA ASP A 2 4.37 18.46 0.07
C ASP A 2 4.72 17.11 0.73
N LYS A 3 5.65 17.16 1.69
CA LYS A 3 6.12 15.97 2.41
C LYS A 3 5.17 15.50 3.52
N ASN A 4 4.05 16.22 3.72
CA ASN A 4 3.04 15.84 4.72
C ASN A 4 2.05 14.82 4.21
N PHE A 5 2.09 14.50 2.92
CA PHE A 5 1.20 13.56 2.26
C PHE A 5 2.00 12.42 1.60
N LEU A 6 1.32 11.28 1.47
CA LEU A 6 1.91 10.11 0.83
C LEU A 6 2.24 10.41 -0.63
N GLY A 7 3.47 10.12 -1.03
CA GLY A 7 3.94 10.32 -2.39
C GLY A 7 4.51 9.05 -2.99
N SER A 8 4.83 9.09 -4.28
CA SER A 8 5.37 7.94 -4.98
C SER A 8 6.66 7.40 -4.35
N TRP A 9 7.43 8.27 -3.72
CA TRP A 9 8.67 7.89 -3.03
C TRP A 9 8.43 7.06 -1.76
N ASP A 10 7.21 7.04 -1.23
CA ASP A 10 6.85 6.23 -0.05
C ASP A 10 6.41 4.81 -0.45
N ILE A 11 6.20 4.55 -1.74
CA ILE A 11 5.74 3.26 -2.24
C ILE A 11 6.95 2.41 -2.66
N PRO A 12 7.04 1.15 -2.20
CA PRO A 12 8.11 0.25 -2.65
C PRO A 12 8.07 0.00 -4.15
N ASP A 13 9.25 -0.14 -4.79
CA ASP A 13 9.34 -0.37 -6.23
C ASP A 13 8.92 -1.79 -6.64
N ASP A 14 9.05 -2.74 -5.75
CA ASP A 14 8.93 -4.18 -6.04
C ASP A 14 7.63 -4.80 -5.52
N GLU A 15 6.80 -4.04 -4.82
CA GLU A 15 5.55 -4.57 -4.25
C GLU A 15 4.55 -3.46 -3.98
N ASP A 16 3.27 -3.84 -3.88
CA ASP A 16 2.22 -2.92 -3.51
C ASP A 16 2.27 -2.63 -2.01
N LEU A 17 2.02 -1.37 -1.65
CA LEU A 17 1.90 -0.98 -0.24
C LEU A 17 0.43 -1.15 0.18
N VAL A 18 0.18 -2.06 1.11
CA VAL A 18 -1.18 -2.33 1.60
C VAL A 18 -1.42 -1.56 2.89
N LEU A 19 -2.44 -0.70 2.88
CA LEU A 19 -2.81 0.13 4.02
C LEU A 19 -4.30 -0.03 4.32
N THR A 20 -4.67 0.15 5.60
CA THR A 20 -6.05 0.08 6.06
C THR A 20 -6.59 1.48 6.30
N ILE A 21 -7.74 1.80 5.72
CA ILE A 21 -8.36 3.13 5.86
C ILE A 21 -8.92 3.27 7.28
N ALA A 22 -8.40 4.24 8.03
CA ALA A 22 -8.88 4.54 9.37
C ALA A 22 -10.02 5.56 9.33
N SER A 23 -9.89 6.58 8.49
CA SER A 23 -10.90 7.63 8.34
C SER A 23 -10.75 8.32 7.00
N VAL A 24 -11.79 9.00 6.57
CA VAL A 24 -11.79 9.82 5.37
C VAL A 24 -12.14 11.24 5.77
N GLU A 25 -11.27 12.19 5.41
CA GLU A 25 -11.47 13.60 5.71
C GLU A 25 -11.82 14.34 4.42
N GLN A 26 -12.80 15.25 4.50
CA GLN A 26 -13.14 16.12 3.39
C GLN A 26 -12.56 17.50 3.65
N ASN A 27 -11.71 17.95 2.71
CA ASN A 27 -11.07 19.26 2.81
C ASN A 27 -11.45 20.12 1.61
N GLU A 28 -11.78 21.38 1.87
CA GLU A 28 -12.03 22.36 0.83
C GLU A 28 -10.70 22.98 0.42
N VAL A 29 -10.37 22.88 -0.86
CA VAL A 29 -9.14 23.44 -1.42
C VAL A 29 -9.51 24.51 -2.43
N GLN A 30 -8.91 25.69 -2.31
CA GLN A 30 -9.10 26.79 -3.25
C GLN A 30 -8.04 26.69 -4.34
N ASN A 31 -8.48 26.68 -5.60
CA ASN A 31 -7.59 26.68 -6.76
C ASN A 31 -8.00 27.77 -7.75
N GLN A 32 -7.30 27.86 -8.89
CA GLN A 32 -7.56 28.89 -9.90
C GLN A 32 -8.94 28.77 -10.54
N GLN A 33 -9.56 27.60 -10.47
CA GLN A 33 -10.89 27.34 -11.05
C GLN A 33 -12.02 27.48 -10.02
N GLY A 34 -11.70 27.79 -8.76
CA GLY A 34 -12.67 27.93 -7.68
C GLY A 34 -12.38 27.02 -6.50
N LYS A 35 -13.42 26.67 -5.77
CA LYS A 35 -13.32 25.78 -4.61
C LYS A 35 -13.57 24.34 -5.02
N GLU A 36 -12.71 23.43 -4.54
CA GLU A 36 -12.82 22.01 -4.81
C GLU A 36 -12.75 21.25 -3.50
N ILE A 37 -13.59 20.22 -3.34
CA ILE A 37 -13.53 19.33 -2.17
C ILE A 37 -12.60 18.19 -2.50
N LYS A 38 -11.55 18.04 -1.70
CA LYS A 38 -10.61 16.94 -1.79
C LYS A 38 -10.82 15.98 -0.64
N LEU A 39 -10.77 14.68 -0.94
CA LEU A 39 -10.83 13.64 0.06
C LEU A 39 -9.42 13.24 0.46
N THR A 40 -9.19 13.05 1.75
CA THR A 40 -7.91 12.61 2.28
C THR A 40 -8.13 11.33 3.09
N LEU A 41 -7.42 10.27 2.74
CA LEU A 41 -7.49 9.01 3.45
C LEU A 41 -6.44 8.99 4.56
N HIS A 42 -6.88 8.72 5.78
CA HIS A 42 -6.01 8.48 6.92
C HIS A 42 -5.96 6.98 7.17
N PHE A 43 -4.78 6.46 7.50
CA PHE A 43 -4.53 5.02 7.63
C PHE A 43 -4.32 4.61 9.08
N LYS A 44 -4.64 3.35 9.39
CA LYS A 44 -4.37 2.78 10.72
C LYS A 44 -2.89 2.54 10.93
N GLU A 45 -2.17 2.24 9.86
CA GLU A 45 -0.73 2.07 9.87
C GLU A 45 -0.05 3.45 9.99
N ASP A 46 1.18 3.48 10.46
CA ASP A 46 1.94 4.72 10.64
C ASP A 46 2.48 5.22 9.29
N TYR A 47 1.58 5.72 8.47
CA TYR A 47 1.89 6.30 7.17
C TYR A 47 1.20 7.66 7.03
N LYS A 48 1.76 8.48 6.15
CA LYS A 48 1.18 9.79 5.82
C LYS A 48 -0.19 9.62 5.15
N PRO A 49 -1.11 10.58 5.31
CA PRO A 49 -2.39 10.50 4.63
C PRO A 49 -2.23 10.66 3.12
N LEU A 50 -3.17 10.09 2.37
CA LEU A 50 -3.20 10.16 0.92
C LEU A 50 -4.31 11.09 0.45
N ILE A 51 -3.94 12.10 -0.35
CA ILE A 51 -4.92 12.96 -1.02
C ILE A 51 -5.49 12.19 -2.23
N MET A 52 -6.80 12.05 -2.28
CA MET A 52 -7.50 11.35 -3.34
C MET A 52 -7.69 12.25 -4.56
N ASN A 53 -7.61 11.65 -5.73
CA ASN A 53 -7.99 12.28 -7.00
C ASN A 53 -9.09 11.45 -7.66
N ALA A 54 -9.62 11.92 -8.79
CA ALA A 54 -10.70 11.23 -9.48
C ALA A 54 -10.35 9.79 -9.86
N THR A 55 -9.13 9.58 -10.35
CA THR A 55 -8.66 8.24 -10.74
C THR A 55 -8.63 7.27 -9.57
N ASN A 56 -8.10 7.71 -8.42
CA ASN A 56 -8.03 6.86 -7.23
C ASN A 56 -9.41 6.60 -6.62
N CYS A 57 -10.31 7.60 -6.67
CA CYS A 57 -11.70 7.40 -6.25
C CYS A 57 -12.41 6.36 -7.11
N ASP A 58 -12.21 6.40 -8.43
CA ASP A 58 -12.78 5.42 -9.34
C ASP A 58 -12.22 4.02 -9.07
N ARG A 59 -10.95 3.90 -8.74
CA ARG A 59 -10.31 2.61 -8.48
C ARG A 59 -10.79 1.97 -7.17
N ILE A 60 -10.94 2.78 -6.11
CA ILE A 60 -11.47 2.23 -4.85
C ILE A 60 -12.96 1.86 -5.00
N ASN A 61 -13.72 2.62 -5.78
CA ASN A 61 -15.09 2.26 -6.12
C ASN A 61 -15.14 0.94 -6.90
N SER A 62 -14.24 0.74 -7.86
CA SER A 62 -14.12 -0.53 -8.61
C SER A 62 -13.76 -1.69 -7.69
N ALA A 63 -12.86 -1.45 -6.71
CA ALA A 63 -12.41 -2.49 -5.79
C ALA A 63 -13.54 -2.98 -4.87
N TYR A 64 -14.38 -2.08 -4.38
CA TYR A 64 -15.39 -2.40 -3.36
C TYR A 64 -16.83 -2.17 -3.81
N GLY A 65 -17.03 -1.70 -5.02
CA GLY A 65 -18.36 -1.58 -5.61
C GLY A 65 -19.23 -0.48 -5.01
N SER A 66 -18.66 0.51 -4.31
CA SER A 66 -19.44 1.58 -3.70
C SER A 66 -18.71 2.92 -3.77
N PRO A 67 -19.39 3.98 -4.23
CA PRO A 67 -18.83 5.34 -4.22
C PRO A 67 -18.98 6.03 -2.86
N LYS A 68 -19.61 5.40 -1.89
CA LYS A 68 -19.84 6.00 -0.57
C LYS A 68 -18.59 5.89 0.30
N VAL A 69 -18.04 7.04 0.70
CA VAL A 69 -16.80 7.12 1.47
C VAL A 69 -16.91 6.42 2.84
N GLU A 70 -18.09 6.41 3.43
CA GLU A 70 -18.35 5.75 4.70
C GLU A 70 -18.09 4.25 4.63
N THR A 71 -18.31 3.64 3.45
CA THR A 71 -18.10 2.21 3.25
C THR A 71 -16.62 1.86 3.10
N TRP A 72 -15.77 2.84 2.85
CA TRP A 72 -14.32 2.63 2.67
C TRP A 72 -13.59 2.46 4.01
N ILE A 73 -14.15 2.99 5.11
CA ILE A 73 -13.52 2.92 6.43
C ILE A 73 -13.38 1.46 6.88
N GLY A 74 -12.19 1.09 7.29
CA GLY A 74 -11.88 -0.29 7.68
C GLY A 74 -11.47 -1.18 6.53
N LYS A 75 -11.56 -0.71 5.29
CA LYS A 75 -11.14 -1.47 4.11
C LYS A 75 -9.65 -1.32 3.86
N ARG A 76 -9.07 -2.34 3.27
CA ARG A 76 -7.65 -2.34 2.90
C ARG A 76 -7.53 -2.00 1.42
N ILE A 77 -6.51 -1.22 1.10
CA ILE A 77 -6.21 -0.84 -0.29
C ILE A 77 -4.76 -1.18 -0.62
N ALA A 78 -4.52 -1.54 -1.87
CA ALA A 78 -3.17 -1.78 -2.39
C ALA A 78 -2.75 -0.55 -3.19
N LEU A 79 -1.63 0.05 -2.80
CA LEU A 79 -1.07 1.24 -3.43
C LEU A 79 0.14 0.86 -4.27
N THR A 80 0.20 1.42 -5.47
CA THR A 80 1.31 1.25 -6.40
C THR A 80 1.67 2.58 -7.02
N THR A 81 2.72 2.61 -7.81
CA THR A 81 3.08 3.79 -8.60
C THR A 81 2.84 3.50 -10.08
N GLU A 82 2.38 4.50 -10.81
CA GLU A 82 2.19 4.44 -12.26
C GLU A 82 2.82 5.67 -12.87
N LYS A 83 3.41 5.49 -14.05
CA LYS A 83 3.96 6.61 -14.81
C LYS A 83 2.84 7.32 -15.54
N VAL A 84 2.73 8.62 -15.30
CA VAL A 84 1.69 9.45 -15.88
C VAL A 84 2.32 10.65 -16.59
N PRO A 85 1.77 11.11 -17.73
CA PRO A 85 2.26 12.31 -18.38
C PRO A 85 1.88 13.55 -17.56
N ALA A 86 2.86 14.45 -17.37
CA ALA A 86 2.63 15.70 -16.66
C ALA A 86 3.56 16.78 -17.22
N PHE A 87 2.97 17.83 -17.77
CA PHE A 87 3.71 19.01 -18.26
C PHE A 87 4.89 18.69 -19.19
N GLY A 88 4.68 17.77 -20.15
CA GLY A 88 5.70 17.38 -21.11
C GLY A 88 6.73 16.38 -20.61
N SER A 89 6.59 15.91 -19.37
CA SER A 89 7.45 14.87 -18.79
C SER A 89 6.62 13.75 -18.19
N VAL A 90 7.28 12.65 -17.81
CA VAL A 90 6.63 11.51 -17.17
C VAL A 90 6.95 11.55 -15.68
N LYS A 91 5.95 11.46 -14.83
CA LYS A 91 6.09 11.44 -13.38
C LYS A 91 5.46 10.18 -12.81
N ASP A 92 6.00 9.74 -11.66
CA ASP A 92 5.41 8.65 -10.90
C ASP A 92 4.26 9.20 -10.06
N ALA A 93 3.11 8.54 -10.13
CA ALA A 93 1.93 8.91 -9.35
C ALA A 93 1.48 7.74 -8.49
N VAL A 94 1.01 8.06 -7.27
CA VAL A 94 0.43 7.05 -6.38
C VAL A 94 -0.93 6.64 -6.93
N ARG A 95 -1.16 5.35 -7.09
CA ARG A 95 -2.41 4.80 -7.62
C ARG A 95 -2.93 3.66 -6.74
N ILE A 96 -4.23 3.65 -6.52
CA ILE A 96 -4.91 2.54 -5.86
C ILE A 96 -5.19 1.48 -6.91
N ARG A 97 -4.95 0.20 -6.57
CA ARG A 97 -5.32 -0.90 -7.46
C ARG A 97 -6.85 -1.02 -7.51
N PRO A 98 -7.43 -1.32 -8.68
CA PRO A 98 -8.89 -1.41 -8.85
C PRO A 98 -9.49 -2.73 -8.33
N TYR A 99 -8.83 -3.35 -7.36
CA TYR A 99 -9.26 -4.60 -6.72
C TYR A 99 -8.75 -4.62 -5.27
N PRO A 100 -9.43 -5.34 -4.36
CA PRO A 100 -8.95 -5.47 -2.99
C PRO A 100 -7.56 -6.13 -2.93
N PRO A 101 -6.73 -5.78 -1.95
CA PRO A 101 -5.42 -6.41 -1.81
C PRO A 101 -5.58 -7.93 -1.65
N ARG A 102 -4.77 -8.67 -2.37
CA ARG A 102 -4.70 -10.11 -2.20
C ARG A 102 -3.78 -10.40 -1.04
N GLU A 103 -4.29 -11.07 -0.03
CA GLU A 103 -3.44 -11.56 1.03
C GLU A 103 -2.61 -12.71 0.48
N THR A 104 -1.30 -12.53 0.51
CA THR A 104 -0.40 -13.63 0.22
C THR A 104 -0.33 -14.50 1.47
N GLU A 105 -0.99 -15.65 1.43
CA GLU A 105 -0.87 -16.63 2.50
C GLU A 105 0.35 -17.50 2.20
N ALA A 106 1.34 -17.42 3.08
CA ALA A 106 2.52 -18.26 3.01
C ALA A 106 2.75 -18.87 4.38
N TYR A 107 3.20 -20.12 4.39
CA TYR A 107 3.48 -20.86 5.61
C TYR A 107 4.95 -21.21 5.67
N CYS A 108 5.52 -21.09 6.86
CA CYS A 108 6.92 -21.45 7.08
C CYS A 108 7.10 -22.97 6.95
N GLU A 109 8.13 -23.39 6.22
CA GLU A 109 8.42 -24.83 6.03
C GLU A 109 9.03 -25.46 7.28
N GLU A 110 9.60 -24.65 8.18
CA GLU A 110 10.21 -25.13 9.43
C GLU A 110 9.22 -25.25 10.58
N CYS A 111 8.58 -24.13 10.95
CA CYS A 111 7.69 -24.09 12.11
C CYS A 111 6.22 -24.32 11.75
N LYS A 112 5.87 -24.38 10.47
CA LYS A 112 4.51 -24.62 9.95
C LYS A 112 3.51 -23.51 10.29
N ASN A 113 3.96 -22.40 10.87
CA ASN A 113 3.12 -21.27 11.18
C ASN A 113 2.96 -20.34 9.97
N LYS A 114 1.85 -19.59 9.95
CA LYS A 114 1.62 -18.60 8.91
C LYS A 114 2.69 -17.51 9.01
N ILE A 115 3.25 -17.15 7.86
CA ILE A 115 4.24 -16.07 7.79
C ILE A 115 3.51 -14.73 7.88
N GLU A 116 3.94 -13.88 8.82
CA GLU A 116 3.38 -12.56 9.02
C GLU A 116 4.40 -11.49 8.67
N ARG A 117 3.89 -10.31 8.37
CA ARG A 117 4.73 -9.14 8.09
C ARG A 117 5.62 -8.81 9.29
N HIS A 118 6.87 -8.43 9.02
CA HIS A 118 7.81 -8.01 10.05
C HIS A 118 8.37 -6.63 9.72
N GLY A 119 7.93 -5.60 10.43
CA GLY A 119 8.38 -4.24 10.20
C GLY A 119 8.12 -3.78 8.76
N ASP A 120 9.18 -3.39 8.07
CA ASP A 120 9.13 -2.95 6.67
C ASP A 120 9.12 -4.11 5.68
N TYR A 121 9.26 -5.34 6.16
CA TYR A 121 9.26 -6.53 5.31
C TYR A 121 7.87 -7.12 5.21
N SER A 122 7.32 -7.11 4.00
CA SER A 122 6.04 -7.78 3.71
C SER A 122 6.21 -9.30 3.69
N VAL A 123 5.10 -10.01 3.74
CA VAL A 123 5.11 -11.48 3.61
C VAL A 123 5.81 -11.89 2.31
N ASN A 124 5.50 -11.23 1.19
CA ASN A 124 6.14 -11.51 -0.10
C ASN A 124 7.65 -11.30 -0.04
N LYS A 125 8.09 -10.23 0.60
CA LYS A 125 9.51 -9.91 0.72
C LYS A 125 10.23 -10.95 1.56
N ILE A 126 9.65 -11.34 2.69
CA ILE A 126 10.20 -12.37 3.58
C ILE A 126 10.33 -13.70 2.84
N VAL A 127 9.30 -14.12 2.13
CA VAL A 127 9.31 -15.36 1.32
C VAL A 127 10.39 -15.28 0.25
N GLN A 128 10.46 -14.17 -0.46
CA GLN A 128 11.41 -13.96 -1.54
C GLN A 128 12.85 -14.03 -1.04
N LEU A 129 13.15 -13.35 0.06
CA LEU A 129 14.50 -13.35 0.66
C LEU A 129 14.88 -14.72 1.19
N SER A 130 13.97 -15.42 1.85
CA SER A 130 14.26 -16.75 2.40
C SER A 130 14.48 -17.79 1.30
N ARG A 131 13.70 -17.73 0.22
CA ARG A 131 13.89 -18.63 -0.94
C ARG A 131 15.22 -18.36 -1.65
N ALA A 132 15.58 -17.09 -1.80
CA ALA A 132 16.84 -16.72 -2.45
C ALA A 132 18.05 -17.19 -1.65
N LYS A 133 18.00 -17.10 -0.32
CA LYS A 133 19.13 -17.42 0.55
C LYS A 133 19.16 -18.89 0.99
N TYR A 134 18.02 -19.44 1.37
CA TYR A 134 17.93 -20.78 1.97
C TYR A 134 17.21 -21.79 1.10
N LYS A 135 16.67 -21.36 -0.03
CA LYS A 135 15.87 -22.19 -0.95
C LYS A 135 14.61 -22.77 -0.27
N LYS A 136 14.18 -22.16 0.83
CA LYS A 136 13.00 -22.55 1.59
C LYS A 136 12.14 -21.32 1.91
N CYS A 137 10.86 -21.55 2.09
CA CYS A 137 9.94 -20.52 2.55
C CYS A 137 9.97 -20.50 4.09
N LEU A 138 10.62 -19.49 4.66
CA LEU A 138 10.80 -19.37 6.11
C LEU A 138 10.18 -18.07 6.62
N CYS A 139 9.59 -18.10 7.82
CA CYS A 139 9.16 -16.90 8.50
C CYS A 139 10.39 -16.12 9.00
N TRP A 140 10.16 -14.90 9.44
CA TRP A 140 11.27 -14.03 9.91
C TRP A 140 12.10 -14.71 10.99
N ASP A 141 11.45 -15.28 12.01
CA ASP A 141 12.13 -15.93 13.14
C ASP A 141 12.96 -17.12 12.69
N CYS A 142 12.43 -17.98 11.85
CA CYS A 142 13.16 -19.14 11.33
C CYS A 142 14.30 -18.72 10.41
N SER A 143 14.12 -17.65 9.63
CA SER A 143 15.19 -17.09 8.78
C SER A 143 16.35 -16.59 9.65
N MET A 144 16.05 -15.93 10.75
CA MET A 144 17.07 -15.42 11.67
C MET A 144 17.83 -16.57 12.36
N LYS A 145 17.12 -17.61 12.77
CA LYS A 145 17.73 -18.81 13.35
C LYS A 145 18.67 -19.51 12.35
N ALA A 146 18.25 -19.61 11.09
CA ALA A 146 19.07 -20.19 10.04
C ALA A 146 20.34 -19.35 9.79
N LYS A 147 20.22 -18.04 9.88
CA LYS A 147 21.36 -17.13 9.73
C LYS A 147 22.36 -17.30 10.87
N GLU A 148 21.88 -17.48 12.09
CA GLU A 148 22.74 -17.70 13.27
C GLU A 148 23.43 -19.05 13.24
N ALA A 149 22.83 -20.04 12.57
CA ALA A 149 23.38 -21.39 12.44
C ALA A 149 24.46 -21.50 11.35
N GLU A 150 24.66 -20.46 10.55
CA GLU A 150 25.70 -20.44 9.49
C GLU A 150 27.11 -20.28 10.08
#